data_75f5c71f55952c0017d71cf0061080a5
#
_entry.id   75f5c71f55952c0017d71cf0061080a5
#
_cell.length_a   1.000
_cell.length_b   1.000
_cell.length_c   1.000
_cell.angle_alpha   90.00
_cell.angle_beta   90.00
_cell.angle_gamma   90.00
#
_symmetry.space_group_name_H-M   'P 1'
#
loop_
_entity.id
_entity.type
_entity.pdbx_description
1 polymer ?
#
loop_
_entity_poly.entity_id
_entity_poly.type
_entity_poly.pdbx_seq_one_letter_code
_entity_poly.pdbx_strand_id
1 'polypeptide(L)'
;VVPERFEGEFVRSYPGRAAFVPDARADIRAFAVRSRLSAAEADDVAQAVGELLTFLISNTAGHPRPFRLAAWSYPNRIEVELESEHPVFATALAAWDPDEETLAPRGLGMRVLRGLVDEIEFTDDGRVASIVKNRSAGSPRR
;
A
#
# COMPACT_ATOMS: atom_id res chain seq x y z
N VAL A 1 -1.01 6.83 29.37
CA VAL A 1 -0.54 6.12 28.17
C VAL A 1 0.04 7.11 27.17
N VAL A 2 1.27 6.92 26.79
CA VAL A 2 1.92 7.76 25.78
C VAL A 2 1.52 7.21 24.41
N PRO A 3 0.96 8.04 23.53
CA PRO A 3 0.62 7.58 22.19
C PRO A 3 1.88 7.09 21.45
N GLU A 4 1.71 6.06 20.65
CA GLU A 4 2.78 5.57 19.82
C GLU A 4 3.19 6.65 18.81
N ARG A 5 4.49 6.84 18.63
CA ARG A 5 5.02 7.82 17.70
C ARG A 5 5.72 7.13 16.55
N PHE A 6 5.50 7.62 15.35
CA PHE A 6 6.25 7.16 14.20
C PHE A 6 7.66 7.78 14.23
N GLU A 7 8.60 7.01 13.67
CA GLU A 7 10.02 7.41 13.63
C GLU A 7 10.39 8.07 12.32
N GLY A 8 9.56 7.97 11.31
CA GLY A 8 9.78 8.58 10.02
C GLY A 8 8.49 8.66 9.24
N GLU A 9 8.43 9.61 8.31
CA GLU A 9 7.24 9.84 7.50
C GLU A 9 7.63 10.10 6.05
N PHE A 10 6.79 9.62 5.13
CA PHE A 10 6.91 9.87 3.71
C PHE A 10 5.54 10.26 3.19
N VAL A 11 5.44 11.34 2.43
CA VAL A 11 4.19 11.74 1.78
C VAL A 11 4.54 12.31 0.41
N ARG A 12 3.87 11.82 -0.63
CA ARG A 12 4.04 12.34 -1.97
C ARG A 12 2.80 12.11 -2.81
N SER A 13 2.50 13.07 -3.68
CA SER A 13 1.42 12.95 -4.67
C SER A 13 2.03 12.68 -6.03
N TYR A 14 1.32 11.90 -6.84
CA TYR A 14 1.75 11.52 -8.18
C TYR A 14 0.59 11.71 -9.15
N PRO A 15 0.89 12.03 -10.43
CA PRO A 15 -0.15 11.98 -11.46
C PRO A 15 -0.72 10.57 -11.58
N GLY A 16 -2.02 10.48 -11.83
CA GLY A 16 -2.72 9.18 -11.89
C GLY A 16 -2.51 8.46 -13.22
N ARG A 17 -1.29 8.25 -13.61
CA ARG A 17 -0.92 7.61 -14.87
C ARG A 17 0.01 6.43 -14.62
N ALA A 18 -0.13 5.41 -15.45
CA ALA A 18 0.67 4.18 -15.31
C ALA A 18 2.19 4.45 -15.33
N ALA A 19 2.62 5.48 -16.06
CA ALA A 19 4.03 5.82 -16.15
C ALA A 19 4.66 6.18 -14.79
N PHE A 20 3.84 6.55 -13.79
CA PHE A 20 4.34 6.94 -12.47
C PHE A 20 4.32 5.80 -11.45
N VAL A 21 3.81 4.62 -11.83
CA VAL A 21 3.83 3.46 -10.93
C VAL A 21 5.26 3.04 -10.56
N PRO A 22 6.20 2.95 -11.52
CA PRO A 22 7.58 2.62 -11.14
C PRO A 22 8.20 3.62 -10.17
N ASP A 23 7.92 4.91 -10.34
CA ASP A 23 8.43 5.94 -9.43
C ASP A 23 7.90 5.77 -8.03
N ALA A 24 6.58 5.55 -7.90
CA ALA A 24 5.96 5.33 -6.59
C ALA A 24 6.52 4.09 -5.91
N ARG A 25 6.69 3.00 -6.66
CA ARG A 25 7.27 1.76 -6.13
C ARG A 25 8.69 1.99 -5.63
N ALA A 26 9.50 2.69 -6.41
CA ALA A 26 10.89 2.97 -6.02
C ALA A 26 10.94 3.85 -4.76
N ASP A 27 10.09 4.85 -4.69
CA ASP A 27 10.06 5.76 -3.54
C ASP A 27 9.65 5.04 -2.26
N ILE A 28 8.61 4.21 -2.32
CA ILE A 28 8.15 3.48 -1.13
C ILE A 28 9.16 2.42 -0.71
N ARG A 29 9.81 1.77 -1.69
CA ARG A 29 10.86 0.81 -1.38
C ARG A 29 12.02 1.48 -0.65
N ALA A 30 12.44 2.65 -1.12
CA ALA A 30 13.50 3.41 -0.48
C ALA A 30 13.12 3.80 0.96
N PHE A 31 11.88 4.22 1.17
CA PHE A 31 11.39 4.53 2.51
C PHE A 31 11.44 3.29 3.41
N ALA A 32 10.99 2.13 2.90
CA ALA A 32 11.00 0.88 3.66
C ALA A 32 12.42 0.50 4.07
N VAL A 33 13.38 0.62 3.15
CA VAL A 33 14.79 0.34 3.44
C VAL A 33 15.31 1.28 4.52
N ARG A 34 15.03 2.58 4.40
CA ARG A 34 15.44 3.56 5.42
C ARG A 34 14.78 3.28 6.76
N SER A 35 13.63 2.63 6.75
CA SER A 35 12.90 2.26 7.95
C SER A 35 13.34 0.91 8.51
N ARG A 36 14.45 0.39 8.03
CA ARG A 36 15.11 -0.83 8.53
C ARG A 36 14.32 -2.13 8.26
N LEU A 37 13.47 -2.13 7.25
CA LEU A 37 12.96 -3.38 6.73
C LEU A 37 14.06 -4.07 5.94
N SER A 38 14.00 -5.41 5.89
CA SER A 38 14.93 -6.16 5.04
C SER A 38 14.67 -5.85 3.57
N ALA A 39 15.61 -6.18 2.71
CA ALA A 39 15.42 -6.01 1.27
C ALA A 39 14.18 -6.77 0.78
N ALA A 40 13.98 -8.00 1.27
CA ALA A 40 12.81 -8.79 0.89
C ALA A 40 11.51 -8.14 1.36
N GLU A 41 11.49 -7.65 2.60
CA GLU A 41 10.30 -6.95 3.13
C GLU A 41 10.02 -5.68 2.36
N ALA A 42 11.05 -4.92 2.00
CA ALA A 42 10.90 -3.70 1.22
C ALA A 42 10.37 -4.01 -0.19
N ASP A 43 10.84 -5.10 -0.81
CA ASP A 43 10.34 -5.55 -2.10
C ASP A 43 8.87 -5.93 -2.02
N ASP A 44 8.47 -6.60 -0.95
CA ASP A 44 7.07 -6.99 -0.73
C ASP A 44 6.16 -5.76 -0.65
N VAL A 45 6.58 -4.75 0.10
CA VAL A 45 5.83 -3.50 0.21
C VAL A 45 5.71 -2.81 -1.15
N ALA A 46 6.82 -2.72 -1.88
CA ALA A 46 6.82 -2.09 -3.20
C ALA A 46 5.90 -2.83 -4.17
N GLN A 47 5.90 -4.17 -4.13
CA GLN A 47 5.02 -4.96 -4.98
C GLN A 47 3.55 -4.76 -4.61
N ALA A 48 3.24 -4.73 -3.32
CA ALA A 48 1.88 -4.50 -2.85
C ALA A 48 1.36 -3.13 -3.30
N VAL A 49 2.18 -2.11 -3.16
CA VAL A 49 1.82 -0.75 -3.62
C VAL A 49 1.60 -0.76 -5.14
N GLY A 50 2.47 -1.45 -5.87
CA GLY A 50 2.32 -1.57 -7.33
C GLY A 50 0.99 -2.21 -7.74
N GLU A 51 0.58 -3.27 -7.03
CA GLU A 51 -0.70 -3.93 -7.30
C GLU A 51 -1.88 -3.01 -7.02
N LEU A 52 -1.85 -2.30 -5.91
CA LEU A 52 -2.90 -1.36 -5.56
C LEU A 52 -2.97 -0.20 -6.56
N LEU A 53 -1.82 0.33 -6.98
CA LEU A 53 -1.78 1.41 -7.95
C LEU A 53 -2.28 0.99 -9.32
N THR A 54 -1.92 -0.19 -9.77
CA THR A 54 -2.39 -0.73 -11.04
C THR A 54 -3.91 -0.84 -11.03
N PHE A 55 -4.47 -1.34 -9.93
CA PHE A 55 -5.92 -1.41 -9.77
C PHE A 55 -6.54 -0.01 -9.78
N LEU A 56 -5.97 0.92 -9.02
CA LEU A 56 -6.47 2.29 -8.93
C LEU A 56 -6.52 2.94 -10.32
N ILE A 57 -5.42 2.88 -11.04
CA ILE A 57 -5.30 3.52 -12.35
C ILE A 57 -6.25 2.88 -13.36
N SER A 58 -6.41 1.56 -13.31
CA SER A 58 -7.31 0.83 -14.21
C SER A 58 -8.78 1.14 -13.96
N ASN A 59 -9.11 1.68 -12.79
CA ASN A 59 -10.50 1.89 -12.39
C ASN A 59 -10.87 3.36 -12.21
N THR A 60 -10.15 4.27 -12.83
CA THR A 60 -10.46 5.70 -12.77
C THR A 60 -11.40 6.15 -13.89
N ALA A 61 -12.02 5.22 -14.60
CA ALA A 61 -13.03 5.50 -15.62
C ALA A 61 -12.56 6.47 -16.71
N GLY A 62 -11.30 6.41 -17.08
CA GLY A 62 -10.74 7.27 -18.13
C GLY A 62 -10.49 8.70 -17.70
N HIS A 63 -10.64 9.01 -16.44
CA HIS A 63 -10.38 10.35 -15.89
C HIS A 63 -9.21 10.26 -14.91
N PRO A 64 -7.96 10.30 -15.39
CA PRO A 64 -6.81 10.21 -14.51
C PRO A 64 -6.84 11.31 -13.45
N ARG A 65 -6.62 10.92 -12.20
CA ARG A 65 -6.56 11.86 -11.09
C ARG A 65 -5.33 11.56 -10.26
N PRO A 66 -4.75 12.58 -9.64
CA PRO A 66 -3.60 12.36 -8.77
C PRO A 66 -3.95 11.37 -7.66
N PHE A 67 -2.96 10.63 -7.22
CA PHE A 67 -3.08 9.83 -6.01
C PHE A 67 -2.01 10.26 -5.02
N ARG A 68 -2.26 10.02 -3.75
CA ARG A 68 -1.35 10.37 -2.68
C ARG A 68 -0.88 9.10 -1.99
N LEU A 69 0.42 8.99 -1.83
CA LEU A 69 1.05 7.87 -1.14
C LEU A 69 1.69 8.42 0.12
N ALA A 70 1.32 7.85 1.27
CA ALA A 70 1.87 8.24 2.56
C ALA A 70 2.34 7.00 3.30
N ALA A 71 3.38 7.14 4.10
CA ALA A 71 3.90 6.02 4.88
C ALA A 71 4.50 6.53 6.17
N TRP A 72 4.40 5.70 7.21
CA TRP A 72 4.93 6.00 8.54
C TRP A 72 5.73 4.81 9.03
N SER A 73 6.88 5.09 9.62
CA SER A 73 7.75 4.09 10.20
C SER A 73 7.55 4.04 11.71
N TYR A 74 7.31 2.85 12.24
CA TYR A 74 7.22 2.60 13.68
C TYR A 74 8.30 1.61 14.07
N PRO A 75 8.58 1.45 15.39
CA PRO A 75 9.64 0.52 15.81
C PRO A 75 9.47 -0.90 15.31
N ASN A 76 8.25 -1.37 15.12
CA ASN A 76 7.97 -2.76 14.78
C ASN A 76 7.34 -2.96 13.38
N ARG A 77 7.07 -1.87 12.65
CA ARG A 77 6.37 -1.98 11.36
C ARG A 77 6.45 -0.70 10.57
N ILE A 78 6.03 -0.76 9.31
CA ILE A 78 5.64 0.44 8.58
C ILE A 78 4.18 0.33 8.20
N GLU A 79 3.53 1.49 8.09
CA GLU A 79 2.16 1.61 7.61
C GLU A 79 2.16 2.47 6.37
N VAL A 80 1.40 2.06 5.36
CA VAL A 80 1.34 2.78 4.09
C VAL A 80 -0.11 3.02 3.73
N GLU A 81 -0.43 4.23 3.28
CA GLU A 81 -1.75 4.58 2.78
C GLU A 81 -1.66 5.07 1.35
N LEU A 82 -2.58 4.59 0.55
CA LEU A 82 -2.76 5.05 -0.82
C LEU A 82 -4.14 5.69 -0.91
N GLU A 83 -4.17 6.97 -1.22
CA GLU A 83 -5.42 7.74 -1.26
C GLU A 83 -5.72 8.21 -2.67
N SER A 84 -6.99 8.04 -3.07
CA SER A 84 -7.52 8.49 -4.34
C SER A 84 -8.65 9.49 -4.11
N GLU A 85 -8.85 10.40 -5.06
CA GLU A 85 -10.00 11.32 -5.00
C GLU A 85 -11.31 10.62 -5.23
N HIS A 86 -11.29 9.47 -5.91
CA HIS A 86 -12.48 8.68 -6.17
C HIS A 86 -12.48 7.41 -5.34
N PRO A 87 -13.66 6.86 -5.03
CA PRO A 87 -13.75 5.62 -4.25
C PRO A 87 -13.44 4.39 -5.12
N VAL A 88 -12.24 4.35 -5.71
CA VAL A 88 -11.85 3.27 -6.63
C VAL A 88 -11.80 1.91 -5.97
N PHE A 89 -11.56 1.87 -4.65
CA PHE A 89 -11.50 0.61 -3.92
C PHE A 89 -12.85 0.16 -3.38
N ALA A 90 -13.93 0.90 -3.65
CA ALA A 90 -15.26 0.53 -3.13
C ALA A 90 -15.69 -0.85 -3.62
N THR A 91 -15.41 -1.19 -4.89
CA THR A 91 -15.73 -2.49 -5.44
C THR A 91 -14.92 -3.59 -4.75
N ALA A 92 -13.64 -3.34 -4.53
CA ALA A 92 -12.77 -4.29 -3.84
C ALA A 92 -13.24 -4.48 -2.39
N LEU A 93 -13.61 -3.39 -1.71
CA LEU A 93 -14.12 -3.45 -0.34
C LEU A 93 -15.39 -4.29 -0.25
N ALA A 94 -16.33 -4.06 -1.17
CA ALA A 94 -17.61 -4.77 -1.18
C ALA A 94 -17.47 -6.25 -1.50
N ALA A 95 -16.48 -6.61 -2.31
CA ALA A 95 -16.26 -7.98 -2.76
C ALA A 95 -15.25 -8.75 -1.91
N TRP A 96 -14.55 -8.07 -1.02
CA TRP A 96 -13.49 -8.71 -0.25
C TRP A 96 -14.06 -9.61 0.84
N ASP A 97 -13.63 -10.87 0.80
CA ASP A 97 -13.92 -11.85 1.84
C ASP A 97 -12.57 -12.41 2.28
N PRO A 98 -12.15 -12.19 3.52
CA PRO A 98 -10.85 -12.66 3.99
C PRO A 98 -10.72 -14.18 4.00
N ASP A 99 -11.84 -14.92 3.96
CA ASP A 99 -11.81 -16.38 3.95
C ASP A 99 -11.78 -16.97 2.54
N GLU A 100 -11.91 -16.15 1.51
CA GLU A 100 -11.90 -16.62 0.13
C GLU A 100 -10.58 -16.28 -0.55
N GLU A 101 -10.10 -17.22 -1.36
CA GLU A 101 -8.89 -17.03 -2.16
C GLU A 101 -9.24 -16.60 -3.56
N THR A 102 -10.12 -15.62 -3.68
CA THR A 102 -10.58 -15.15 -4.97
C THR A 102 -9.95 -13.82 -5.32
N LEU A 103 -9.84 -13.56 -6.61
CA LEU A 103 -9.49 -12.24 -7.10
C LEU A 103 -10.69 -11.33 -6.92
N ALA A 104 -10.45 -10.11 -6.46
CA ALA A 104 -11.48 -9.10 -6.44
C ALA A 104 -11.86 -8.74 -7.87
N PRO A 105 -13.08 -8.21 -8.08
CA PRO A 105 -13.46 -7.74 -9.40
C PRO A 105 -12.40 -6.81 -9.99
N ARG A 106 -12.24 -6.89 -11.31
CA ARG A 106 -11.29 -6.09 -12.09
C ARG A 106 -9.83 -6.38 -11.77
N GLY A 107 -9.55 -7.57 -11.25
CA GLY A 107 -8.19 -8.06 -11.18
C GLY A 107 -7.35 -7.63 -10.00
N LEU A 108 -7.95 -7.06 -8.94
CA LEU A 108 -7.19 -6.84 -7.72
C LEU A 108 -6.93 -8.17 -7.04
N GLY A 109 -5.67 -8.57 -6.97
CA GLY A 109 -5.27 -9.85 -6.42
C GLY A 109 -5.16 -9.83 -4.90
N MET A 110 -6.27 -10.01 -4.21
CA MET A 110 -6.27 -10.00 -2.74
C MET A 110 -5.39 -11.10 -2.15
N ARG A 111 -5.37 -12.26 -2.80
CA ARG A 111 -4.51 -13.36 -2.36
C ARG A 111 -3.02 -12.97 -2.42
N VAL A 112 -2.63 -12.31 -3.52
CA VAL A 112 -1.27 -11.84 -3.69
C VAL A 112 -0.96 -10.80 -2.62
N LEU A 113 -1.85 -9.83 -2.43
CA LEU A 113 -1.65 -8.78 -1.43
C LEU A 113 -1.50 -9.36 -0.03
N ARG A 114 -2.34 -10.33 0.35
CA ARG A 114 -2.24 -10.94 1.68
C ARG A 114 -0.96 -11.75 1.87
N GLY A 115 -0.34 -12.18 0.78
CA GLY A 115 0.96 -12.83 0.85
C GLY A 115 2.13 -11.86 0.98
N LEU A 116 1.91 -10.60 0.66
CA LEU A 116 2.97 -9.59 0.67
C LEU A 116 3.00 -8.74 1.91
N VAL A 117 1.85 -8.55 2.56
CA VAL A 117 1.74 -7.65 3.71
C VAL A 117 1.01 -8.35 4.85
N ASP A 118 1.11 -7.79 6.05
CA ASP A 118 0.52 -8.41 7.23
C ASP A 118 -0.93 -7.99 7.43
N GLU A 119 -1.28 -6.78 7.02
CA GLU A 119 -2.66 -6.29 7.11
C GLU A 119 -2.97 -5.44 5.89
N ILE A 120 -4.21 -5.49 5.45
CA ILE A 120 -4.72 -4.62 4.41
C ILE A 120 -6.15 -4.22 4.76
N GLU A 121 -6.47 -2.95 4.56
CA GLU A 121 -7.78 -2.40 4.88
C GLU A 121 -8.14 -1.34 3.85
N PHE A 122 -9.43 -1.30 3.48
CA PHE A 122 -9.96 -0.25 2.62
C PHE A 122 -10.91 0.60 3.46
N THR A 123 -10.70 1.91 3.48
CA THR A 123 -11.44 2.83 4.33
C THR A 123 -11.90 4.04 3.53
N ASP A 124 -12.65 4.92 4.20
CA ASP A 124 -13.16 6.17 3.61
C ASP A 124 -13.97 5.91 2.34
N ASP A 125 -14.93 4.98 2.45
CA ASP A 125 -15.82 4.58 1.36
C ASP A 125 -15.07 4.10 0.11
N GLY A 126 -13.85 3.58 0.28
CA GLY A 126 -13.06 3.05 -0.82
C GLY A 126 -12.09 4.05 -1.43
N ARG A 127 -11.87 5.19 -0.80
CA ARG A 127 -10.86 6.14 -1.27
C ARG A 127 -9.46 5.81 -0.79
N VAL A 128 -9.34 5.05 0.29
CA VAL A 128 -8.06 4.77 0.93
C VAL A 128 -7.83 3.27 1.01
N ALA A 129 -6.65 2.84 0.57
CA ALA A 129 -6.13 1.50 0.84
C ALA A 129 -4.96 1.63 1.80
N SER A 130 -5.01 0.89 2.90
CA SER A 130 -3.97 0.91 3.93
C SER A 130 -3.34 -0.46 4.05
N ILE A 131 -2.02 -0.51 4.11
CA ILE A 131 -1.31 -1.77 4.34
C ILE A 131 -0.35 -1.62 5.50
N VAL A 132 -0.10 -2.72 6.19
CA VAL A 132 0.85 -2.79 7.29
C VAL A 132 1.84 -3.90 6.96
N LYS A 133 3.12 -3.58 7.07
CA LYS A 133 4.19 -4.57 6.95
C LYS A 133 4.98 -4.57 8.24
N ASN A 134 4.90 -5.66 8.97
CA ASN A 134 5.65 -5.82 10.21
C ASN A 134 7.11 -6.09 9.90
N ARG A 135 8.00 -5.56 10.73
CA ARG A 135 9.41 -5.93 10.65
C ARG A 135 9.55 -7.32 11.26
N SER A 136 10.20 -8.22 10.54
CA SER A 136 10.36 -9.56 11.05
C SER A 136 11.25 -9.56 12.31
N ALA A 137 11.01 -10.52 13.21
CA ALA A 137 11.71 -10.59 14.48
C ALA A 137 13.21 -10.74 14.32
N GLY A 138 13.67 -11.32 13.21
CA GLY A 138 15.08 -11.50 12.92
C GLY A 138 15.72 -10.37 12.12
N SER A 139 14.98 -9.30 11.84
CA SER A 139 15.51 -8.21 11.01
C SER A 139 16.68 -7.52 11.69
N PRO A 140 17.73 -7.19 10.93
CA PRO A 140 18.87 -6.45 11.50
C PRO A 140 18.44 -5.08 11.97
N ARG A 141 19.08 -4.62 13.05
CA ARG A 141 18.81 -3.31 13.62
C ARG A 141 19.96 -2.35 13.46
N ARG A 142 20.80 -2.58 12.51
CA ARG A 142 22.04 -1.80 12.37
C ARG A 142 22.02 -0.92 11.18
#